data_6be42aa2cde2802f75e1cd791895f749
#
_entry.id   6be42aa2cde2802f75e1cd791895f749
#
_cell.length_a   1.000
_cell.length_b   1.000
_cell.length_c   1.000
_cell.angle_alpha   90.00
_cell.angle_beta   90.00
_cell.angle_gamma   90.00
#
_symmetry.space_group_name_H-M   'P 1'
#
loop_
_entity.id
_entity.type
_entity.pdbx_description
1 polymer ?
#
loop_
_entity_poly.entity_id
_entity_poly.type
_entity_poly.pdbx_seq_one_letter_code
_entity_poly.pdbx_strand_id
1 'polypeptide(L)'
;MILDDIVAKKKITLEKSDYKFDAKRLYKAMEKPVASFYDAMAKEGLSIIGEVKKASPSRGLIKPDFHPVEIAKEYVGAVDAISVLTEEDYFQGSPLFLEEIHKNVDLPLLRKDFVVSPLQIFEARELGASTILLIAAVLNEKRVLAEYINIARGVGFEPLVETHNEKEIELALS
;
A
#
# COMPACT_ATOMS: atom_id res chain seq x y z
N MET A 1 10.14 -4.57 19.53
CA MET A 1 9.56 -5.63 18.62
C MET A 1 9.92 -5.28 17.19
N ILE A 2 9.93 -6.24 16.28
CA ILE A 2 10.31 -5.99 14.87
C ILE A 2 9.49 -4.88 14.20
N LEU A 3 8.23 -4.73 14.58
CA LEU A 3 7.36 -3.66 14.08
C LEU A 3 7.89 -2.27 14.47
N ASP A 4 8.32 -2.09 15.72
CA ASP A 4 8.84 -0.80 16.20
C ASP A 4 10.14 -0.42 15.46
N ASP A 5 10.99 -1.42 15.19
CA ASP A 5 12.25 -1.24 14.45
C ASP A 5 11.97 -0.83 13.00
N ILE A 6 10.99 -1.49 12.35
CA ILE A 6 10.57 -1.15 10.99
C ILE A 6 10.01 0.27 10.94
N VAL A 7 9.11 0.63 11.86
CA VAL A 7 8.49 1.96 11.94
C VAL A 7 9.54 3.05 12.20
N ALA A 8 10.47 2.82 13.12
CA ALA A 8 11.55 3.76 13.39
C ALA A 8 12.45 3.96 12.17
N LYS A 9 12.82 2.86 11.50
CA LYS A 9 13.62 2.92 10.28
C LYS A 9 12.87 3.63 9.14
N LYS A 10 11.58 3.34 8.94
CA LYS A 10 10.73 3.98 7.93
C LYS A 10 10.69 5.50 8.12
N LYS A 11 10.54 5.99 9.34
CA LYS A 11 10.57 7.44 9.62
C LYS A 11 11.89 8.07 9.17
N ILE A 12 13.03 7.43 9.48
CA ILE A 12 14.35 7.91 9.05
C ILE A 12 14.49 7.88 7.52
N THR A 13 14.00 6.85 6.86
CA THR A 13 14.03 6.73 5.40
C THR A 13 13.19 7.82 4.75
N LEU A 14 12.01 8.11 5.28
CA LEU A 14 11.14 9.18 4.77
C LEU A 14 11.74 10.59 4.93
N GLU A 15 12.46 10.85 6.03
CA GLU A 15 13.18 12.14 6.22
C GLU A 15 14.24 12.37 5.14
N LYS A 16 14.82 11.31 4.60
CA LYS A 16 15.81 11.34 3.52
C LYS A 16 15.21 11.20 2.12
N SER A 17 13.92 10.98 2.03
CA SER A 17 13.24 10.80 0.75
C SER A 17 13.27 12.07 -0.09
N ASP A 18 13.50 11.91 -1.38
CA ASP A 18 13.43 12.99 -2.37
C ASP A 18 11.98 13.33 -2.76
N TYR A 19 10.99 12.53 -2.32
CA TYR A 19 9.59 12.82 -2.60
C TYR A 19 9.18 14.15 -2.00
N LYS A 20 8.70 15.05 -2.86
CA LYS A 20 8.14 16.34 -2.48
C LYS A 20 6.67 16.39 -2.91
N PHE A 21 5.82 16.76 -1.98
CA PHE A 21 4.41 16.98 -2.27
C PHE A 21 4.25 18.07 -3.32
N ASP A 22 3.48 17.76 -4.37
CA ASP A 22 3.07 18.69 -5.41
C ASP A 22 1.57 18.54 -5.68
N ALA A 23 0.80 19.56 -5.29
CA ALA A 23 -0.64 19.55 -5.43
C ALA A 23 -1.10 19.39 -6.90
N LYS A 24 -0.38 20.01 -7.86
CA LYS A 24 -0.73 19.89 -9.28
C LYS A 24 -0.53 18.46 -9.80
N ARG A 25 0.56 17.82 -9.38
CA ARG A 25 0.86 16.43 -9.72
C ARG A 25 -0.16 15.49 -9.12
N LEU A 26 -0.53 15.69 -7.86
CA LEU A 26 -1.57 14.92 -7.18
C LEU A 26 -2.94 15.08 -7.88
N TYR A 27 -3.39 16.31 -8.16
CA TYR A 27 -4.66 16.55 -8.87
C TYR A 27 -4.68 15.87 -10.23
N LYS A 28 -3.59 15.97 -11.00
CA LYS A 28 -3.47 15.28 -12.29
C LYS A 28 -3.54 13.75 -12.15
N ALA A 29 -3.00 13.19 -11.07
CA ALA A 29 -3.12 11.76 -10.77
C ALA A 29 -4.56 11.38 -10.40
N MET A 30 -5.28 12.24 -9.65
CA MET A 30 -6.67 12.01 -9.27
C MET A 30 -7.66 12.09 -10.45
N GLU A 31 -7.34 12.82 -11.50
CA GLU A 31 -8.13 12.85 -12.75
C GLU A 31 -8.07 11.52 -13.52
N LYS A 32 -7.03 10.72 -13.30
CA LYS A 32 -6.88 9.42 -13.95
C LYS A 32 -7.67 8.36 -13.19
N PRO A 33 -8.53 7.58 -13.86
CA PRO A 33 -9.20 6.47 -13.22
C PRO A 33 -8.17 5.40 -12.79
N VAL A 34 -8.40 4.80 -11.64
CA VAL A 34 -7.75 3.56 -11.21
C VAL A 34 -8.83 2.51 -10.98
N ALA A 35 -8.52 1.25 -11.17
CA ALA A 35 -9.46 0.17 -10.89
C ALA A 35 -9.84 0.17 -9.39
N SER A 36 -11.12 0.00 -9.08
CA SER A 36 -11.63 0.02 -7.70
C SER A 36 -11.19 -1.22 -6.93
N PHE A 37 -10.39 -1.02 -5.89
CA PHE A 37 -10.02 -2.08 -4.97
C PHE A 37 -11.23 -2.55 -4.15
N TYR A 38 -12.08 -1.60 -3.74
CA TYR A 38 -13.29 -1.91 -2.98
C TYR A 38 -14.24 -2.82 -3.78
N ASP A 39 -14.53 -2.48 -5.03
CA ASP A 39 -15.44 -3.27 -5.87
C ASP A 39 -14.87 -4.67 -6.15
N ALA A 40 -13.56 -4.78 -6.34
CA ALA A 40 -12.88 -6.06 -6.50
C ALA A 40 -13.00 -6.96 -5.26
N MET A 41 -13.02 -6.37 -4.05
CA MET A 41 -13.15 -7.11 -2.78
C MET A 41 -14.62 -7.36 -2.38
N ALA A 42 -15.54 -6.48 -2.76
CA ALA A 42 -16.96 -6.53 -2.38
C ALA A 42 -17.83 -7.41 -3.29
N LYS A 43 -17.28 -8.02 -4.35
CA LYS A 43 -18.02 -8.92 -5.23
C LYS A 43 -18.53 -10.16 -4.50
N GLU A 44 -19.56 -10.82 -5.04
CA GLU A 44 -19.99 -12.13 -4.54
C GLU A 44 -18.88 -13.19 -4.68
N GLY A 45 -18.80 -14.07 -3.68
CA GLY A 45 -17.86 -15.19 -3.66
C GLY A 45 -16.51 -14.84 -3.07
N LEU A 46 -15.48 -15.55 -3.53
CA LEU A 46 -14.10 -15.38 -3.06
C LEU A 46 -13.40 -14.29 -3.87
N SER A 47 -12.75 -13.35 -3.17
CA SER A 47 -11.82 -12.41 -3.75
C SER A 47 -10.38 -12.76 -3.36
N ILE A 48 -9.48 -12.72 -4.33
CA ILE A 48 -8.07 -13.11 -4.15
C ILE A 48 -7.17 -11.89 -4.39
N ILE A 49 -6.26 -11.64 -3.44
CA ILE A 49 -5.20 -10.65 -3.58
C ILE A 49 -3.88 -11.38 -3.81
N GLY A 50 -3.26 -11.20 -4.99
CA GLY A 50 -1.92 -11.69 -5.26
C GLY A 50 -0.87 -10.74 -4.65
N GLU A 51 0.22 -11.28 -4.08
CA GLU A 51 1.26 -10.45 -3.47
C GLU A 51 2.55 -10.48 -4.29
N VAL A 52 3.04 -9.30 -4.68
CA VAL A 52 4.35 -9.10 -5.31
C VAL A 52 5.35 -8.72 -4.21
N LYS A 53 6.17 -9.71 -3.79
CA LYS A 53 7.11 -9.59 -2.68
C LYS A 53 8.45 -10.27 -2.97
N LYS A 54 9.55 -9.53 -2.81
CA LYS A 54 10.91 -10.02 -3.03
C LYS A 54 11.50 -10.71 -1.81
N ALA A 55 11.33 -10.12 -0.65
CA ALA A 55 11.90 -10.57 0.62
C ALA A 55 10.96 -10.30 1.80
N SER A 56 11.22 -10.93 2.95
CA SER A 56 10.56 -10.60 4.22
C SER A 56 11.49 -10.85 5.40
N PRO A 57 11.29 -10.17 6.55
CA PRO A 57 12.11 -10.38 7.75
C PRO A 57 12.14 -11.83 8.23
N SER A 58 11.03 -12.55 8.10
CA SER A 58 10.88 -13.93 8.60
C SER A 58 11.45 -15.00 7.66
N ARG A 59 11.53 -14.72 6.34
CA ARG A 59 11.96 -15.70 5.32
C ARG A 59 13.21 -15.27 4.56
N GLY A 60 13.73 -14.08 4.82
CA GLY A 60 14.84 -13.52 4.05
C GLY A 60 14.44 -13.29 2.57
N LEU A 61 15.38 -13.53 1.69
CA LEU A 61 15.15 -13.41 0.23
C LEU A 61 14.27 -14.56 -0.26
N ILE A 62 13.06 -14.23 -0.76
CA ILE A 62 12.07 -15.20 -1.23
C ILE A 62 12.27 -15.51 -2.71
N LYS A 63 12.51 -14.47 -3.51
CA LYS A 63 12.67 -14.59 -4.97
C LYS A 63 13.92 -13.85 -5.43
N PRO A 64 15.07 -14.55 -5.61
CA PRO A 64 16.32 -13.95 -6.08
C PRO A 64 16.19 -13.30 -7.45
N ASP A 65 15.59 -14.00 -8.39
CA ASP A 65 15.25 -13.51 -9.72
C ASP A 65 13.86 -12.85 -9.67
N PHE A 66 13.85 -11.55 -9.31
CA PHE A 66 12.63 -10.81 -9.03
C PHE A 66 12.32 -9.80 -10.12
N HIS A 67 11.28 -10.09 -10.89
CA HIS A 67 10.73 -9.26 -11.95
C HIS A 67 9.28 -8.88 -11.60
N PRO A 68 9.05 -7.75 -10.89
CA PRO A 68 7.73 -7.42 -10.33
C PRO A 68 6.62 -7.32 -11.39
N VAL A 69 6.92 -6.77 -12.56
CA VAL A 69 5.96 -6.63 -13.66
C VAL A 69 5.58 -7.99 -14.24
N GLU A 70 6.53 -8.89 -14.41
CA GLU A 70 6.23 -10.25 -14.93
C GLU A 70 5.39 -11.05 -13.95
N ILE A 71 5.70 -10.96 -12.64
CA ILE A 71 4.88 -11.58 -11.60
C ILE A 71 3.45 -11.01 -11.62
N ALA A 72 3.31 -9.71 -11.76
CA ALA A 72 2.00 -9.05 -11.82
C ALA A 72 1.20 -9.49 -13.05
N LYS A 73 1.85 -9.67 -14.21
CA LYS A 73 1.22 -10.19 -15.44
C LYS A 73 0.73 -11.64 -15.27
N GLU A 74 1.47 -12.48 -14.55
CA GLU A 74 1.06 -13.86 -14.26
C GLU A 74 -0.21 -13.91 -13.38
N TYR A 75 -0.48 -12.86 -12.61
CA TYR A 75 -1.69 -12.74 -11.79
C TYR A 75 -2.94 -12.34 -12.58
N VAL A 76 -2.79 -11.76 -13.77
CA VAL A 76 -3.93 -11.32 -14.58
C VAL A 76 -4.81 -12.52 -14.94
N GLY A 77 -6.10 -12.42 -14.59
CA GLY A 77 -7.08 -13.50 -14.77
C GLY A 77 -7.09 -14.57 -13.67
N ALA A 78 -6.15 -14.51 -12.70
CA ALA A 78 -6.09 -15.44 -11.58
C ALA A 78 -6.43 -14.78 -10.23
N VAL A 79 -6.29 -13.46 -10.10
CA VAL A 79 -6.57 -12.71 -8.88
C VAL A 79 -7.44 -11.48 -9.18
N ASP A 80 -8.00 -10.88 -8.14
CA ASP A 80 -8.89 -9.72 -8.24
C ASP A 80 -8.17 -8.41 -7.95
N ALA A 81 -7.07 -8.46 -7.21
CA ALA A 81 -6.22 -7.32 -6.91
C ALA A 81 -4.77 -7.78 -6.66
N ILE A 82 -3.83 -6.84 -6.71
CA ILE A 82 -2.42 -7.09 -6.44
C ILE A 82 -1.95 -6.23 -5.27
N SER A 83 -1.33 -6.86 -4.27
CA SER A 83 -0.59 -6.22 -3.20
C SER A 83 0.87 -6.07 -3.59
N VAL A 84 1.39 -4.84 -3.60
CA VAL A 84 2.77 -4.55 -4.00
C VAL A 84 3.57 -4.06 -2.80
N LEU A 85 4.59 -4.81 -2.40
CA LEU A 85 5.52 -4.43 -1.33
C LEU A 85 6.37 -3.25 -1.80
N THR A 86 6.22 -2.09 -1.12
CA THR A 86 7.02 -0.89 -1.38
C THR A 86 8.00 -0.57 -0.26
N GLU A 87 7.98 -1.34 0.84
CA GLU A 87 8.92 -1.20 1.95
C GLU A 87 10.33 -1.68 1.52
N GLU A 88 11.32 -0.79 1.61
CA GLU A 88 12.64 -0.98 1.00
C GLU A 88 13.64 -1.71 1.92
N ASP A 89 13.66 -1.35 3.21
CA ASP A 89 14.71 -1.79 4.14
C ASP A 89 14.60 -3.27 4.54
N TYR A 90 13.39 -3.76 4.81
CA TYR A 90 13.16 -5.11 5.33
C TYR A 90 12.55 -6.06 4.30
N PHE A 91 11.82 -5.54 3.31
CA PHE A 91 11.14 -6.33 2.30
C PHE A 91 11.80 -6.22 0.92
N GLN A 92 12.82 -5.40 0.78
CA GLN A 92 13.49 -5.10 -0.48
C GLN A 92 12.49 -4.71 -1.59
N GLY A 93 11.43 -3.99 -1.17
CA GLY A 93 10.43 -3.42 -2.04
C GLY A 93 10.91 -2.11 -2.69
N SER A 94 10.03 -1.48 -3.46
CA SER A 94 10.27 -0.14 -3.99
C SER A 94 8.95 0.51 -4.42
N PRO A 95 8.75 1.82 -4.17
CA PRO A 95 7.64 2.57 -4.76
C PRO A 95 7.61 2.48 -6.30
N LEU A 96 8.77 2.36 -6.94
CA LEU A 96 8.87 2.22 -8.39
C LEU A 96 8.23 0.92 -8.92
N PHE A 97 8.23 -0.16 -8.14
CA PHE A 97 7.55 -1.41 -8.54
C PHE A 97 6.05 -1.19 -8.71
N LEU A 98 5.44 -0.39 -7.83
CA LEU A 98 4.02 -0.04 -7.91
C LEU A 98 3.73 0.74 -9.22
N GLU A 99 4.54 1.74 -9.54
CA GLU A 99 4.40 2.54 -10.75
C GLU A 99 4.57 1.70 -12.02
N GLU A 100 5.58 0.83 -12.04
CA GLU A 100 5.85 -0.06 -13.18
C GLU A 100 4.71 -1.06 -13.39
N ILE A 101 4.21 -1.67 -12.32
CA ILE A 101 3.07 -2.60 -12.40
C ILE A 101 1.82 -1.85 -12.90
N HIS A 102 1.51 -0.66 -12.35
CA HIS A 102 0.37 0.15 -12.79
C HIS A 102 0.38 0.44 -14.30
N LYS A 103 1.56 0.63 -14.89
CA LYS A 103 1.71 0.88 -16.33
C LYS A 103 1.47 -0.36 -17.21
N ASN A 104 1.45 -1.56 -16.62
CA ASN A 104 1.46 -2.83 -17.36
C ASN A 104 0.26 -3.74 -17.08
N VAL A 105 -0.51 -3.51 -16.01
CA VAL A 105 -1.70 -4.29 -15.66
C VAL A 105 -2.83 -3.39 -15.20
N ASP A 106 -4.07 -3.80 -15.49
CA ASP A 106 -5.30 -3.04 -15.15
C ASP A 106 -5.94 -3.51 -13.83
N LEU A 107 -5.29 -4.40 -13.07
CA LEU A 107 -5.81 -4.85 -11.77
C LEU A 107 -5.68 -3.76 -10.70
N PRO A 108 -6.61 -3.72 -9.73
CA PRO A 108 -6.48 -2.82 -8.58
C PRO A 108 -5.20 -3.10 -7.81
N LEU A 109 -4.46 -2.06 -7.44
CA LEU A 109 -3.18 -2.16 -6.74
C LEU A 109 -3.29 -1.63 -5.31
N LEU A 110 -2.91 -2.47 -4.35
CA LEU A 110 -2.71 -2.09 -2.95
C LEU A 110 -1.22 -1.75 -2.72
N ARG A 111 -0.92 -0.51 -2.31
CA ARG A 111 0.40 -0.20 -1.77
C ARG A 111 0.56 -0.84 -0.39
N LYS A 112 1.43 -1.83 -0.28
CA LYS A 112 1.74 -2.50 0.98
C LYS A 112 3.03 -1.95 1.56
N ASP A 113 2.88 -1.11 2.57
CA ASP A 113 3.97 -0.41 3.25
C ASP A 113 3.58 -0.13 4.71
N PHE A 114 4.53 0.33 5.53
CA PHE A 114 4.25 0.89 6.86
C PHE A 114 4.02 2.39 6.71
N VAL A 115 2.75 2.79 6.72
CA VAL A 115 2.34 4.18 6.53
C VAL A 115 2.48 4.92 7.86
N VAL A 116 3.41 5.88 7.89
CA VAL A 116 3.74 6.71 9.07
C VAL A 116 3.70 8.21 8.75
N SER A 117 3.42 8.55 7.49
CA SER A 117 3.31 9.94 7.02
C SER A 117 2.21 10.06 5.97
N PRO A 118 1.39 11.13 5.98
CA PRO A 118 0.43 11.42 4.91
C PRO A 118 1.07 11.53 3.53
N LEU A 119 2.34 11.88 3.43
CA LEU A 119 3.06 11.97 2.16
C LEU A 119 3.06 10.63 1.40
N GLN A 120 3.09 9.50 2.12
CA GLN A 120 3.04 8.17 1.51
C GLN A 120 1.68 7.89 0.83
N ILE A 121 0.59 8.51 1.33
CA ILE A 121 -0.75 8.40 0.73
C ILE A 121 -0.79 9.17 -0.60
N PHE A 122 -0.24 10.39 -0.62
CA PHE A 122 -0.18 11.21 -1.84
C PHE A 122 0.72 10.56 -2.90
N GLU A 123 1.91 10.11 -2.50
CA GLU A 123 2.83 9.37 -3.36
C GLU A 123 2.17 8.10 -3.94
N ALA A 124 1.47 7.32 -3.12
CA ALA A 124 0.76 6.13 -3.58
C ALA A 124 -0.24 6.45 -4.70
N ARG A 125 -1.00 7.55 -4.56
CA ARG A 125 -1.96 7.98 -5.58
C ARG A 125 -1.27 8.42 -6.87
N GLU A 126 -0.16 9.13 -6.76
CA GLU A 126 0.64 9.56 -7.92
C GLU A 126 1.26 8.39 -8.67
N LEU A 127 1.65 7.32 -7.95
CA LEU A 127 2.21 6.09 -8.52
C LEU A 127 1.14 5.13 -9.10
N GLY A 128 -0.16 5.46 -8.98
CA GLY A 128 -1.25 4.68 -9.56
C GLY A 128 -1.81 3.59 -8.66
N ALA A 129 -1.57 3.65 -7.35
CA ALA A 129 -2.28 2.77 -6.41
C ALA A 129 -3.79 2.99 -6.48
N SER A 130 -4.54 1.93 -6.25
CA SER A 130 -6.00 1.95 -6.06
C SER A 130 -6.38 2.14 -4.60
N THR A 131 -5.50 1.70 -3.69
CA THR A 131 -5.67 1.83 -2.24
C THR A 131 -4.33 1.71 -1.51
N ILE A 132 -4.37 1.94 -0.21
CA ILE A 132 -3.22 1.88 0.69
C ILE A 132 -3.55 1.06 1.94
N LEU A 133 -2.54 0.40 2.51
CA LEU A 133 -2.66 -0.28 3.80
C LEU A 133 -2.42 0.72 4.94
N LEU A 134 -3.34 0.74 5.90
CA LEU A 134 -3.18 1.42 7.18
C LEU A 134 -3.14 0.37 8.30
N ILE A 135 -2.09 0.35 9.10
CA ILE A 135 -1.91 -0.65 10.16
C ILE A 135 -2.30 -0.03 11.49
N ALA A 136 -3.36 -0.56 12.14
CA ALA A 136 -3.87 -0.02 13.42
C ALA A 136 -2.81 -0.05 14.52
N ALA A 137 -1.94 -1.05 14.56
CA ALA A 137 -0.81 -1.12 15.50
C ALA A 137 0.23 -0.02 15.29
N VAL A 138 0.34 0.55 14.10
CA VAL A 138 1.23 1.68 13.75
C VAL A 138 0.57 3.02 14.01
N LEU A 139 -0.70 3.15 13.63
CA LEU A 139 -1.55 4.34 13.81
C LEU A 139 -2.48 4.13 15.02
N ASN A 140 -1.88 3.89 16.19
CA ASN A 140 -2.54 3.34 17.38
C ASN A 140 -3.38 4.34 18.19
N GLU A 141 -3.58 5.55 17.68
CA GLU A 141 -4.46 6.56 18.25
C GLU A 141 -5.69 6.77 17.34
N LYS A 142 -6.90 6.70 17.90
CA LYS A 142 -8.18 6.88 17.19
C LYS A 142 -8.16 8.11 16.27
N ARG A 143 -7.71 9.25 16.80
CA ARG A 143 -7.66 10.51 16.04
C ARG A 143 -6.70 10.41 14.85
N VAL A 144 -5.54 9.79 15.06
CA VAL A 144 -4.51 9.64 14.01
C VAL A 144 -5.00 8.70 12.93
N LEU A 145 -5.53 7.52 13.29
CA LEU A 145 -6.06 6.57 12.31
C LEU A 145 -7.20 7.19 11.50
N ALA A 146 -8.15 7.87 12.17
CA ALA A 146 -9.25 8.56 11.49
C ALA A 146 -8.76 9.67 10.54
N GLU A 147 -7.73 10.43 10.91
CA GLU A 147 -7.11 11.44 10.06
C GLU A 147 -6.52 10.82 8.80
N TYR A 148 -5.77 9.71 8.93
CA TYR A 148 -5.16 9.03 7.79
C TYR A 148 -6.21 8.40 6.86
N ILE A 149 -7.30 7.83 7.42
CA ILE A 149 -8.44 7.35 6.64
C ILE A 149 -9.07 8.50 5.84
N ASN A 150 -9.29 9.66 6.47
CA ASN A 150 -9.87 10.83 5.79
C ASN A 150 -8.96 11.37 4.69
N ILE A 151 -7.65 11.43 4.91
CA ILE A 151 -6.68 11.83 3.89
C ILE A 151 -6.71 10.84 2.72
N ALA A 152 -6.72 9.54 3.00
CA ALA A 152 -6.80 8.50 1.98
C ALA A 152 -8.09 8.63 1.13
N ARG A 153 -9.22 8.82 1.79
CA ARG A 153 -10.50 9.08 1.10
C ARG A 153 -10.49 10.36 0.29
N GLY A 154 -9.84 11.39 0.79
CA GLY A 154 -9.66 12.67 0.09
C GLY A 154 -8.92 12.56 -1.24
N VAL A 155 -8.10 11.54 -1.43
CA VAL A 155 -7.41 11.25 -2.71
C VAL A 155 -8.07 10.13 -3.52
N GLY A 156 -9.25 9.68 -3.09
CA GLY A 156 -10.06 8.69 -3.80
C GLY A 156 -9.75 7.24 -3.44
N PHE A 157 -9.09 6.98 -2.31
CA PHE A 157 -8.88 5.63 -1.80
C PHE A 157 -10.00 5.19 -0.84
N GLU A 158 -10.35 3.90 -0.86
CA GLU A 158 -10.97 3.21 0.28
C GLU A 158 -9.86 2.39 0.96
N PRO A 159 -9.24 2.90 2.05
CA PRO A 159 -8.06 2.28 2.64
C PRO A 159 -8.38 0.94 3.29
N LEU A 160 -7.46 -0.02 3.14
CA LEU A 160 -7.52 -1.28 3.86
C LEU A 160 -6.88 -1.09 5.24
N VAL A 161 -7.64 -1.36 6.32
CA VAL A 161 -7.12 -1.28 7.69
C VAL A 161 -6.77 -2.67 8.20
N GLU A 162 -5.49 -2.86 8.55
CA GLU A 162 -4.96 -4.11 9.12
C GLU A 162 -5.06 -4.06 10.65
N THR A 163 -5.65 -5.12 11.25
CA THR A 163 -5.83 -5.28 12.69
C THR A 163 -5.44 -6.70 13.12
N HIS A 164 -4.86 -6.87 14.33
CA HIS A 164 -4.36 -8.15 14.83
C HIS A 164 -5.02 -8.61 16.15
N ASN A 165 -5.85 -7.76 16.75
CA ASN A 165 -6.55 -8.06 18.01
C ASN A 165 -7.81 -7.22 18.15
N GLU A 166 -8.65 -7.58 19.16
CA GLU A 166 -9.95 -6.93 19.41
C GLU A 166 -9.82 -5.41 19.64
N LYS A 167 -8.79 -4.96 20.37
CA LYS A 167 -8.59 -3.52 20.63
C LYS A 167 -8.29 -2.74 19.34
N GLU A 168 -7.55 -3.32 18.45
CA GLU A 168 -7.28 -2.72 17.14
C GLU A 168 -8.52 -2.71 16.25
N ILE A 169 -9.38 -3.76 16.34
CA ILE A 169 -10.68 -3.77 15.66
C ILE A 169 -11.59 -2.67 16.22
N GLU A 170 -11.69 -2.53 17.53
CA GLU A 170 -12.45 -1.45 18.16
C GLU A 170 -11.96 -0.08 17.76
N LEU A 171 -10.62 0.11 17.71
CA LEU A 171 -9.98 1.33 17.23
C LEU A 171 -10.38 1.65 15.78
N ALA A 172 -10.34 0.64 14.90
CA ALA A 172 -10.64 0.80 13.48
C ALA A 172 -12.13 1.10 13.19
N LEU A 173 -13.04 0.61 14.05
CA LEU A 173 -14.50 0.80 13.92
C LEU A 173 -15.03 2.05 14.64
N SER A 174 -14.21 2.73 15.40
CA SER A 174 -14.60 3.86 16.25
C SER A 174 -14.38 5.20 15.55
#